data_e7b331b35c752baca10923ac8a1a8ea0
#
_entry.id   e7b331b35c752baca10923ac8a1a8ea0
#
_cell.length_a   1.000
_cell.length_b   1.000
_cell.length_c   1.000
_cell.angle_alpha   90.00
_cell.angle_beta   90.00
_cell.angle_gamma   90.00
#
_symmetry.space_group_name_H-M   'P 1'
#
loop_
_entity.id
_entity.type
_entity.pdbx_description
1 polymer ?
#
loop_
_entity_poly.entity_id
_entity_poly.type
_entity_poly.pdbx_seq_one_letter_code
_entity_poly.pdbx_strand_id
1 'polypeptide(L)'
;KEYDSSLELIDIKEEKGKSISAKISKDFYEIGSSKIHSTHKTYDLSVLKNNTLIATLSISDTLKSNTKEVLTQIIKQGYNTTLLSGDKKLKCETIATSLGIHNIYSEQLPQDKINKIEQIDSEFPTAMVGDGINDAPALAKATIGISLGNATQVAIQTADVVLLNNENLEQLPKALSVGKHTLLTIKQNLFWAFSYNLVAIPIAITGE
;
A
#
# COMPACT_ATOMS: atom_id res chain seq x y z
N LYS A 1 -8.40 -28.70 -8.77
CA LYS A 1 -9.02 -29.28 -9.99
C LYS A 1 -8.13 -28.92 -11.13
N GLU A 2 -7.73 -29.90 -11.95
CA GLU A 2 -6.95 -29.68 -13.15
C GLU A 2 -7.73 -28.86 -14.17
N TYR A 3 -7.02 -27.98 -14.85
CA TYR A 3 -7.56 -27.17 -15.95
C TYR A 3 -7.82 -28.11 -17.15
N ASP A 4 -9.06 -28.18 -17.60
CA ASP A 4 -9.41 -28.95 -18.80
C ASP A 4 -9.11 -28.12 -20.05
N SER A 5 -7.96 -28.36 -20.66
CA SER A 5 -7.51 -27.67 -21.87
C SER A 5 -8.31 -28.05 -23.14
N SER A 6 -9.25 -29.02 -23.03
CA SER A 6 -10.08 -29.45 -24.17
C SER A 6 -11.30 -28.57 -24.40
N LEU A 7 -11.60 -27.64 -23.48
CA LEU A 7 -12.73 -26.73 -23.61
C LEU A 7 -12.41 -25.58 -24.58
N GLU A 8 -13.07 -25.59 -25.71
CA GLU A 8 -12.96 -24.52 -26.72
C GLU A 8 -13.92 -23.37 -26.35
N LEU A 9 -13.36 -22.17 -26.15
CA LEU A 9 -14.12 -20.96 -25.91
C LEU A 9 -14.43 -20.27 -27.23
N ILE A 10 -15.70 -20.05 -27.52
CA ILE A 10 -16.18 -19.41 -28.74
C ILE A 10 -16.89 -18.10 -28.38
N ASP A 11 -16.87 -17.12 -29.28
CA ASP A 11 -17.57 -15.82 -29.13
C ASP A 11 -17.19 -15.09 -27.82
N ILE A 12 -15.90 -14.99 -27.50
CA ILE A 12 -15.44 -14.27 -26.31
C ILE A 12 -15.71 -12.78 -26.49
N LYS A 13 -16.45 -12.17 -25.56
CA LYS A 13 -16.73 -10.73 -25.49
C LYS A 13 -16.35 -10.19 -24.13
N GLU A 14 -15.66 -9.06 -24.12
CA GLU A 14 -15.34 -8.31 -22.91
C GLU A 14 -16.07 -6.96 -22.94
N GLU A 15 -16.85 -6.70 -21.90
CA GLU A 15 -17.33 -5.36 -21.58
C GLU A 15 -16.48 -4.79 -20.44
N LYS A 16 -15.58 -3.88 -20.79
CA LYS A 16 -14.61 -3.30 -19.85
C LYS A 16 -15.29 -2.81 -18.56
N GLY A 17 -14.82 -3.33 -17.42
CA GLY A 17 -15.32 -2.95 -16.09
C GLY A 17 -16.68 -3.55 -15.71
N LYS A 18 -17.25 -4.43 -16.55
CA LYS A 18 -18.54 -5.07 -16.29
C LYS A 18 -18.43 -6.58 -16.27
N SER A 19 -18.24 -7.20 -17.43
CA SER A 19 -18.25 -8.65 -17.55
C SER A 19 -17.41 -9.17 -18.71
N ILE A 20 -17.09 -10.47 -18.65
CA ILE A 20 -16.54 -11.26 -19.75
C ILE A 20 -17.50 -12.39 -20.00
N SER A 21 -17.85 -12.60 -21.25
CA SER A 21 -18.74 -13.69 -21.66
C SER A 21 -18.13 -14.53 -22.79
N ALA A 22 -18.49 -15.81 -22.81
CA ALA A 22 -18.06 -16.76 -23.84
C ALA A 22 -19.09 -17.90 -23.98
N LYS A 23 -19.04 -18.60 -25.11
CA LYS A 23 -19.76 -19.86 -25.31
C LYS A 23 -18.81 -21.03 -25.14
N ILE A 24 -19.29 -22.05 -24.44
CA ILE A 24 -18.65 -23.36 -24.34
C ILE A 24 -19.67 -24.37 -24.88
N SER A 25 -19.37 -24.97 -26.01
CA SER A 25 -20.32 -25.82 -26.74
C SER A 25 -21.63 -25.10 -27.06
N LYS A 26 -22.75 -25.49 -26.44
CA LYS A 26 -24.07 -24.86 -26.64
C LYS A 26 -24.46 -23.87 -25.52
N ASP A 27 -23.67 -23.80 -24.46
CA ASP A 27 -23.97 -22.99 -23.28
C ASP A 27 -23.26 -21.64 -23.32
N PHE A 28 -23.99 -20.60 -22.92
CA PHE A 28 -23.45 -19.25 -22.75
C PHE A 28 -23.03 -19.02 -21.30
N TYR A 29 -21.80 -18.59 -21.10
CA TYR A 29 -21.27 -18.27 -19.79
C TYR A 29 -20.91 -16.79 -19.72
N GLU A 30 -21.18 -16.20 -18.56
CA GLU A 30 -20.82 -14.81 -18.27
C GLU A 30 -20.26 -14.70 -16.86
N ILE A 31 -19.13 -14.01 -16.71
CA ILE A 31 -18.52 -13.68 -15.43
C ILE A 31 -18.47 -12.17 -15.32
N GLY A 32 -19.09 -11.62 -14.31
CA GLY A 32 -19.16 -10.17 -14.16
C GLY A 32 -19.32 -9.72 -12.71
N SER A 33 -19.26 -8.40 -12.51
CA SER A 33 -19.46 -7.80 -11.19
C SER A 33 -20.85 -8.20 -10.63
N SER A 34 -20.88 -8.55 -9.36
CA SER A 34 -22.13 -8.88 -8.64
C SER A 34 -23.20 -7.77 -8.74
N LYS A 35 -22.76 -6.52 -8.95
CA LYS A 35 -23.67 -5.37 -9.10
C LYS A 35 -24.57 -5.46 -10.36
N ILE A 36 -24.17 -6.24 -11.36
CA ILE A 36 -24.88 -6.35 -12.62
C ILE A 36 -25.98 -7.40 -12.54
N HIS A 37 -25.76 -8.46 -11.76
CA HIS A 37 -26.57 -9.68 -11.83
C HIS A 37 -27.37 -10.00 -10.57
N SER A 38 -27.20 -9.24 -9.47
CA SER A 38 -28.00 -9.47 -8.26
C SER A 38 -28.10 -8.24 -7.36
N THR A 39 -29.17 -8.22 -6.57
CA THR A 39 -29.40 -7.25 -5.49
C THR A 39 -28.59 -7.55 -4.22
N HIS A 40 -27.97 -8.73 -4.12
CA HIS A 40 -27.16 -9.14 -2.97
C HIS A 40 -25.70 -8.76 -3.14
N LYS A 41 -25.22 -7.86 -2.28
CA LYS A 41 -23.86 -7.26 -2.33
C LYS A 41 -22.80 -8.09 -1.56
N THR A 42 -23.02 -9.36 -1.31
CA THR A 42 -22.18 -10.17 -0.42
C THR A 42 -20.94 -10.78 -1.10
N TYR A 43 -20.86 -10.74 -2.42
CA TYR A 43 -19.75 -11.28 -3.20
C TYR A 43 -19.28 -10.30 -4.28
N ASP A 44 -18.08 -10.52 -4.83
CA ASP A 44 -17.46 -9.57 -5.77
C ASP A 44 -17.84 -9.88 -7.22
N LEU A 45 -17.83 -11.16 -7.60
CA LEU A 45 -18.18 -11.61 -8.94
C LEU A 45 -19.29 -12.65 -8.91
N SER A 46 -20.07 -12.69 -9.98
CA SER A 46 -21.08 -13.71 -10.28
C SER A 46 -20.74 -14.44 -11.57
N VAL A 47 -20.99 -15.74 -11.59
CA VAL A 47 -20.88 -16.59 -12.78
C VAL A 47 -22.25 -17.05 -13.18
N LEU A 48 -22.63 -16.74 -14.41
CA LEU A 48 -23.90 -17.11 -15.00
C LEU A 48 -23.69 -18.18 -16.07
N LYS A 49 -24.60 -19.12 -16.15
CA LYS A 49 -24.75 -20.05 -17.26
C LYS A 49 -26.16 -19.88 -17.84
N ASN A 50 -26.28 -19.51 -19.10
CA ASN A 50 -27.56 -19.28 -19.77
C ASN A 50 -28.49 -18.36 -18.93
N ASN A 51 -27.95 -17.24 -18.41
CA ASN A 51 -28.59 -16.28 -17.51
C ASN A 51 -28.99 -16.81 -16.13
N THR A 52 -28.59 -18.03 -15.77
CA THR A 52 -28.82 -18.59 -14.42
C THR A 52 -27.55 -18.48 -13.60
N LEU A 53 -27.66 -17.94 -12.38
CA LEU A 53 -26.51 -17.85 -11.44
C LEU A 53 -26.08 -19.26 -11.01
N ILE A 54 -24.83 -19.63 -11.34
CA ILE A 54 -24.29 -20.94 -11.01
C ILE A 54 -23.17 -20.89 -9.96
N ALA A 55 -22.50 -19.74 -9.84
CA ALA A 55 -21.48 -19.55 -8.82
C ALA A 55 -21.32 -18.09 -8.45
N THR A 56 -20.80 -17.85 -7.25
CA THR A 56 -20.38 -16.54 -6.77
C THR A 56 -18.94 -16.63 -6.30
N LEU A 57 -18.16 -15.58 -6.54
CA LEU A 57 -16.77 -15.50 -6.15
C LEU A 57 -16.57 -14.28 -5.25
N SER A 58 -15.94 -14.49 -4.12
CA SER A 58 -15.44 -13.40 -3.27
C SER A 58 -13.92 -13.37 -3.38
N ILE A 59 -13.41 -12.20 -3.71
CA ILE A 59 -11.97 -11.96 -3.85
C ILE A 59 -11.51 -11.35 -2.53
N SER A 60 -10.62 -12.05 -1.84
CA SER A 60 -9.99 -11.52 -0.64
C SER A 60 -8.49 -11.40 -0.87
N ASP A 61 -7.94 -10.22 -0.60
CA ASP A 61 -6.49 -10.05 -0.57
C ASP A 61 -5.96 -10.66 0.72
N THR A 62 -4.91 -11.42 0.61
CA THR A 62 -4.20 -11.94 1.77
C THR A 62 -3.20 -10.89 2.24
N LEU A 63 -3.26 -10.53 3.50
CA LEU A 63 -2.24 -9.68 4.11
C LEU A 63 -0.89 -10.39 4.04
N LYS A 64 0.19 -9.64 3.78
CA LYS A 64 1.55 -10.18 3.87
C LYS A 64 1.78 -10.75 5.26
N SER A 65 2.52 -11.85 5.34
CA SER A 65 2.93 -12.42 6.62
C SER A 65 3.61 -11.33 7.47
N ASN A 66 3.43 -11.39 8.78
CA ASN A 66 4.00 -10.45 9.76
C ASN A 66 3.56 -8.97 9.67
N THR A 67 2.58 -8.61 8.83
CA THR A 67 2.08 -7.22 8.74
C THR A 67 1.68 -6.65 10.10
N LYS A 68 1.00 -7.46 10.93
CA LYS A 68 0.56 -7.05 12.27
C LYS A 68 1.72 -6.77 13.22
N GLU A 69 2.72 -7.64 13.21
CA GLU A 69 3.93 -7.51 14.03
C GLU A 69 4.72 -6.26 13.63
N VAL A 70 4.88 -6.04 12.33
CA VAL A 70 5.57 -4.87 11.77
C VAL A 70 4.85 -3.57 12.16
N LEU A 71 3.54 -3.49 11.99
CA LEU A 71 2.77 -2.30 12.39
C LEU A 71 2.84 -2.06 13.89
N THR A 72 2.79 -3.13 14.70
CA THR A 72 2.97 -3.01 16.15
C THR A 72 4.34 -2.43 16.51
N GLN A 73 5.41 -2.81 15.80
CA GLN A 73 6.75 -2.25 16.01
C GLN A 73 6.81 -0.76 15.60
N ILE A 74 6.19 -0.38 14.49
CA ILE A 74 6.13 1.00 14.02
C ILE A 74 5.39 1.89 15.03
N ILE A 75 4.24 1.43 15.53
CA ILE A 75 3.47 2.14 16.55
C ILE A 75 4.27 2.27 17.86
N LYS A 76 4.97 1.22 18.28
CA LYS A 76 5.86 1.27 19.46
C LYS A 76 7.05 2.23 19.30
N GLN A 77 7.47 2.50 18.06
CA GLN A 77 8.50 3.51 17.77
C GLN A 77 7.95 4.95 17.82
N GLY A 78 6.64 5.12 18.07
CA GLY A 78 5.99 6.43 18.20
C GLY A 78 5.38 6.98 16.90
N TYR A 79 5.27 6.16 15.85
CA TYR A 79 4.63 6.58 14.61
C TYR A 79 3.13 6.33 14.63
N ASN A 80 2.35 7.29 14.13
CA ASN A 80 0.93 7.10 13.84
C ASN A 80 0.77 6.38 12.50
N THR A 81 -0.16 5.43 12.44
CA THR A 81 -0.44 4.66 11.22
C THR A 81 -1.81 5.01 10.66
N THR A 82 -1.87 5.14 9.35
CA THR A 82 -3.10 5.48 8.61
C THR A 82 -3.27 4.49 7.45
N LEU A 83 -4.46 3.95 7.28
CA LEU A 83 -4.84 3.17 6.09
C LEU A 83 -5.51 4.09 5.07
N LEU A 84 -4.92 4.17 3.88
CA LEU A 84 -5.42 4.96 2.75
C LEU A 84 -5.63 4.04 1.55
N SER A 85 -6.89 3.73 1.21
CA SER A 85 -7.22 2.71 0.21
C SER A 85 -8.39 3.14 -0.69
N GLY A 86 -8.38 2.65 -1.94
CA GLY A 86 -9.52 2.73 -2.85
C GLY A 86 -10.58 1.66 -2.63
N ASP A 87 -10.33 0.69 -1.73
CA ASP A 87 -11.26 -0.39 -1.42
C ASP A 87 -12.50 0.10 -0.68
N LYS A 88 -13.55 -0.75 -0.71
CA LYS A 88 -14.82 -0.51 0.01
C LYS A 88 -14.58 -0.33 1.51
N LYS A 89 -15.35 0.56 2.12
CA LYS A 89 -15.28 0.91 3.55
C LYS A 89 -15.25 -0.32 4.47
N LEU A 90 -16.16 -1.27 4.31
CA LEU A 90 -16.25 -2.46 5.14
C LEU A 90 -14.96 -3.30 5.09
N LYS A 91 -14.33 -3.45 3.92
CA LYS A 91 -13.06 -4.17 3.75
C LYS A 91 -11.93 -3.44 4.48
N CYS A 92 -11.83 -2.13 4.31
CA CYS A 92 -10.82 -1.30 4.98
C CYS A 92 -10.97 -1.35 6.51
N GLU A 93 -12.19 -1.24 7.03
CA GLU A 93 -12.48 -1.32 8.47
C GLU A 93 -12.10 -2.70 9.06
N THR A 94 -12.41 -3.79 8.35
CA THR A 94 -12.05 -5.14 8.77
C THR A 94 -10.53 -5.31 8.86
N ILE A 95 -9.80 -4.88 7.83
CA ILE A 95 -8.34 -4.93 7.78
C ILE A 95 -7.74 -4.05 8.88
N ALA A 96 -8.17 -2.81 8.98
CA ALA A 96 -7.65 -1.85 9.96
C ALA A 96 -7.85 -2.33 11.40
N THR A 97 -9.03 -2.87 11.71
CA THR A 97 -9.32 -3.45 13.04
C THR A 97 -8.38 -4.61 13.35
N SER A 98 -8.15 -5.52 12.39
CA SER A 98 -7.24 -6.66 12.58
C SER A 98 -5.78 -6.24 12.81
N LEU A 99 -5.38 -5.09 12.26
CA LEU A 99 -4.03 -4.53 12.31
C LEU A 99 -3.83 -3.48 13.42
N GLY A 100 -4.90 -3.04 14.10
CA GLY A 100 -4.83 -1.99 15.12
C GLY A 100 -4.63 -0.59 14.54
N ILE A 101 -5.08 -0.35 13.31
CA ILE A 101 -5.04 0.97 12.68
C ILE A 101 -6.35 1.70 12.97
N HIS A 102 -6.25 2.92 13.51
CA HIS A 102 -7.42 3.72 13.90
C HIS A 102 -7.81 4.75 12.84
N ASN A 103 -6.84 5.26 12.07
CA ASN A 103 -7.10 6.25 11.02
C ASN A 103 -7.32 5.54 9.69
N ILE A 104 -8.54 5.64 9.14
CA ILE A 104 -8.95 4.91 7.94
C ILE A 104 -9.58 5.87 6.95
N TYR A 105 -9.06 5.88 5.72
CA TYR A 105 -9.63 6.57 4.56
C TYR A 105 -9.86 5.55 3.46
N SER A 106 -11.09 5.12 3.30
CA SER A 106 -11.53 4.14 2.30
C SER A 106 -12.15 4.81 1.08
N GLU A 107 -12.33 4.05 0.01
CA GLU A 107 -13.01 4.48 -1.23
C GLU A 107 -12.37 5.71 -1.89
N GLN A 108 -11.06 5.88 -1.69
CA GLN A 108 -10.30 7.02 -2.19
C GLN A 108 -9.91 6.83 -3.66
N LEU A 109 -10.28 7.78 -4.50
CA LEU A 109 -9.75 7.89 -5.85
C LEU A 109 -8.27 8.33 -5.82
N PRO A 110 -7.51 8.15 -6.90
CA PRO A 110 -6.10 8.57 -6.94
C PRO A 110 -5.89 10.03 -6.54
N GLN A 111 -6.76 10.94 -6.97
CA GLN A 111 -6.68 12.35 -6.60
C GLN A 111 -6.99 12.59 -5.12
N ASP A 112 -7.95 11.85 -4.55
CA ASP A 112 -8.30 11.97 -3.13
C ASP A 112 -7.13 11.51 -2.25
N LYS A 113 -6.38 10.47 -2.67
CA LYS A 113 -5.16 10.02 -1.99
C LYS A 113 -4.11 11.13 -1.94
N ILE A 114 -3.88 11.82 -3.06
CA ILE A 114 -2.92 12.94 -3.12
C ILE A 114 -3.33 14.04 -2.15
N ASN A 115 -4.59 14.50 -2.23
CA ASN A 115 -5.11 15.56 -1.38
C ASN A 115 -5.03 15.19 0.11
N LYS A 116 -5.29 13.91 0.43
CA LYS A 116 -5.22 13.42 1.81
C LYS A 116 -3.80 13.38 2.33
N ILE A 117 -2.84 12.93 1.52
CA ILE A 117 -1.41 12.96 1.88
C ILE A 117 -0.95 14.40 2.09
N GLU A 118 -1.27 15.33 1.18
CA GLU A 118 -0.92 16.74 1.34
C GLU A 118 -1.51 17.33 2.63
N GLN A 119 -2.76 17.01 2.96
CA GLN A 119 -3.39 17.45 4.19
C GLN A 119 -2.64 16.95 5.42
N ILE A 120 -2.34 15.66 5.50
CA ILE A 120 -1.64 15.07 6.66
C ILE A 120 -0.21 15.61 6.74
N ASP A 121 0.49 15.70 5.61
CA ASP A 121 1.89 16.15 5.55
C ASP A 121 2.06 17.62 5.94
N SER A 122 1.02 18.44 5.72
CA SER A 122 1.02 19.84 6.18
C SER A 122 1.00 19.98 7.70
N GLU A 123 0.50 18.99 8.43
CA GLU A 123 0.46 18.97 9.89
C GLU A 123 1.65 18.21 10.49
N PHE A 124 2.01 17.09 9.87
CA PHE A 124 3.07 16.19 10.35
C PHE A 124 3.83 15.58 9.17
N PRO A 125 5.18 15.55 9.20
CA PRO A 125 5.98 14.87 8.19
C PRO A 125 5.50 13.42 8.01
N THR A 126 5.17 13.05 6.78
CA THR A 126 4.46 11.82 6.46
C THR A 126 5.29 10.91 5.56
N ALA A 127 5.35 9.63 5.92
CA ALA A 127 5.88 8.59 5.04
C ALA A 127 4.71 7.85 4.37
N MET A 128 4.67 7.84 3.04
CA MET A 128 3.73 7.04 2.24
C MET A 128 4.38 5.74 1.82
N VAL A 129 3.70 4.62 2.06
CA VAL A 129 4.14 3.29 1.60
C VAL A 129 3.14 2.79 0.54
N GLY A 130 3.63 2.45 -0.64
CA GLY A 130 2.79 1.97 -1.74
C GLY A 130 3.54 1.06 -2.71
N ASP A 131 2.80 0.36 -3.58
CA ASP A 131 3.36 -0.60 -4.54
C ASP A 131 2.82 -0.45 -5.97
N GLY A 132 1.79 0.34 -6.17
CA GLY A 132 1.07 0.47 -7.44
C GLY A 132 1.35 1.74 -8.23
N ILE A 133 1.02 1.70 -9.54
CA ILE A 133 1.03 2.89 -10.42
C ILE A 133 0.12 3.98 -9.86
N ASN A 134 -1.02 3.59 -9.30
CA ASN A 134 -2.01 4.51 -8.75
C ASN A 134 -1.52 5.24 -7.48
N ASP A 135 -0.51 4.72 -6.81
CA ASP A 135 0.06 5.30 -5.59
C ASP A 135 1.27 6.19 -5.89
N ALA A 136 1.87 6.10 -7.08
CA ALA A 136 3.05 6.87 -7.45
C ALA A 136 2.89 8.39 -7.25
N PRO A 137 1.77 9.03 -7.65
CA PRO A 137 1.58 10.46 -7.38
C PRO A 137 1.47 10.80 -5.89
N ALA A 138 0.89 9.91 -5.07
CA ALA A 138 0.79 10.07 -3.62
C ALA A 138 2.16 9.85 -2.93
N LEU A 139 2.96 8.90 -3.42
CA LEU A 139 4.35 8.70 -2.97
C LEU A 139 5.20 9.96 -3.19
N ALA A 140 5.07 10.61 -4.38
CA ALA A 140 5.78 11.84 -4.70
C ALA A 140 5.37 13.05 -3.85
N LYS A 141 4.21 13.02 -3.22
CA LYS A 141 3.67 14.12 -2.43
C LYS A 141 3.96 14.02 -0.94
N ALA A 142 4.22 12.83 -0.44
CA ALA A 142 4.62 12.63 0.95
C ALA A 142 6.01 13.22 1.21
N THR A 143 6.32 13.57 2.47
CA THR A 143 7.69 13.95 2.88
C THR A 143 8.68 12.83 2.53
N ILE A 144 8.26 11.56 2.63
CA ILE A 144 9.06 10.39 2.21
C ILE A 144 8.13 9.40 1.50
N GLY A 145 8.41 9.11 0.23
CA GLY A 145 7.80 8.03 -0.53
C GLY A 145 8.58 6.73 -0.36
N ILE A 146 7.92 5.65 0.06
CA ILE A 146 8.52 4.33 0.25
C ILE A 146 7.82 3.34 -0.68
N SER A 147 8.56 2.77 -1.62
CA SER A 147 8.08 1.74 -2.54
C SER A 147 8.50 0.35 -2.08
N LEU A 148 7.63 -0.63 -2.31
CA LEU A 148 7.96 -2.04 -2.13
C LEU A 148 8.68 -2.55 -3.39
N GLY A 149 9.61 -3.50 -3.23
CA GLY A 149 10.48 -3.94 -4.33
C GLY A 149 9.78 -4.67 -5.48
N ASN A 150 8.55 -5.16 -5.31
CA ASN A 150 7.69 -5.68 -6.37
C ASN A 150 6.75 -4.63 -6.95
N ALA A 151 6.92 -3.38 -6.57
CA ALA A 151 6.15 -2.28 -7.09
C ALA A 151 6.38 -2.07 -8.59
N THR A 152 5.48 -1.35 -9.20
CA THR A 152 5.64 -0.96 -10.60
C THR A 152 6.88 -0.07 -10.78
N GLN A 153 7.47 -0.11 -11.97
CA GLN A 153 8.65 0.71 -12.27
C GLN A 153 8.42 2.20 -12.00
N VAL A 154 7.21 2.69 -12.24
CA VAL A 154 6.84 4.09 -11.98
C VAL A 154 6.87 4.38 -10.47
N ALA A 155 6.32 3.52 -9.63
CA ALA A 155 6.36 3.69 -8.18
C ALA A 155 7.79 3.63 -7.63
N ILE A 156 8.62 2.72 -8.16
CA ILE A 156 10.04 2.61 -7.80
C ILE A 156 10.82 3.89 -8.17
N GLN A 157 10.58 4.45 -9.34
CA GLN A 157 11.25 5.67 -9.79
C GLN A 157 10.81 6.93 -9.05
N THR A 158 9.62 6.90 -8.46
CA THR A 158 9.03 8.04 -7.76
C THR A 158 9.36 8.04 -6.26
N ALA A 159 9.67 6.86 -5.70
CA ALA A 159 9.91 6.71 -4.28
C ALA A 159 11.33 7.15 -3.87
N ASP A 160 11.46 7.76 -2.69
CA ASP A 160 12.75 8.10 -2.07
C ASP A 160 13.46 6.85 -1.52
N VAL A 161 12.68 5.85 -1.11
CA VAL A 161 13.19 4.59 -0.53
C VAL A 161 12.52 3.41 -1.21
N VAL A 162 13.32 2.42 -1.60
CA VAL A 162 12.81 1.15 -2.17
C VAL A 162 13.21 0.00 -1.26
N LEU A 163 12.20 -0.73 -0.76
CA LEU A 163 12.38 -1.92 0.06
C LEU A 163 12.43 -3.17 -0.82
N LEU A 164 13.60 -3.79 -0.96
CA LEU A 164 13.83 -4.86 -1.94
C LEU A 164 13.21 -6.21 -1.58
N ASN A 165 12.88 -6.47 -0.32
CA ASN A 165 12.26 -7.73 0.09
C ASN A 165 10.72 -7.62 0.00
N ASN A 166 10.12 -8.49 -0.79
CA ASN A 166 8.69 -8.48 -1.12
C ASN A 166 7.84 -9.41 -0.27
N GLU A 167 8.45 -10.37 0.40
CA GLU A 167 7.73 -11.40 1.13
C GLU A 167 7.19 -10.90 2.47
N ASN A 168 7.91 -9.95 3.09
CA ASN A 168 7.52 -9.39 4.37
C ASN A 168 7.85 -7.88 4.45
N LEU A 169 7.25 -7.21 5.43
CA LEU A 169 7.44 -5.78 5.65
C LEU A 169 8.52 -5.45 6.71
N GLU A 170 9.32 -6.41 7.15
CA GLU A 170 10.31 -6.23 8.23
C GLU A 170 11.38 -5.17 7.93
N GLN A 171 11.63 -4.91 6.65
CA GLN A 171 12.59 -3.87 6.27
C GLN A 171 12.09 -2.46 6.63
N LEU A 172 10.78 -2.24 6.71
CA LEU A 172 10.21 -0.92 6.99
C LEU A 172 10.59 -0.40 8.39
N PRO A 173 10.34 -1.10 9.52
CA PRO A 173 10.78 -0.63 10.82
C PRO A 173 12.32 -0.56 10.94
N LYS A 174 13.06 -1.40 10.22
CA LYS A 174 14.53 -1.33 10.15
C LYS A 174 14.99 -0.04 9.46
N ALA A 175 14.41 0.32 8.31
CA ALA A 175 14.72 1.54 7.59
C ALA A 175 14.45 2.80 8.45
N LEU A 176 13.30 2.84 9.13
CA LEU A 176 12.96 3.92 10.06
C LEU A 176 13.96 4.01 11.22
N SER A 177 14.38 2.87 11.78
CA SER A 177 15.37 2.82 12.84
C SER A 177 16.74 3.32 12.36
N VAL A 178 17.19 2.92 11.20
CA VAL A 178 18.46 3.39 10.59
C VAL A 178 18.42 4.91 10.42
N GLY A 179 17.33 5.46 9.86
CA GLY A 179 17.18 6.91 9.71
C GLY A 179 17.29 7.65 11.05
N LYS A 180 16.62 7.14 12.10
CA LYS A 180 16.67 7.71 13.45
C LYS A 180 18.08 7.67 14.04
N HIS A 181 18.79 6.54 13.90
CA HIS A 181 20.17 6.41 14.37
C HIS A 181 21.13 7.33 13.62
N THR A 182 20.99 7.42 12.31
CA THR A 182 21.79 8.32 11.47
C THR A 182 21.62 9.77 11.92
N LEU A 183 20.37 10.22 12.13
CA LEU A 183 20.11 11.58 12.61
C LEU A 183 20.74 11.83 14.00
N LEU A 184 20.67 10.86 14.91
CA LEU A 184 21.30 10.96 16.22
C LEU A 184 22.82 11.11 16.10
N THR A 185 23.44 10.29 15.26
CA THR A 185 24.90 10.36 15.00
C THR A 185 25.30 11.73 14.40
N ILE A 186 24.52 12.25 13.46
CA ILE A 186 24.76 13.58 12.88
C ILE A 186 24.70 14.66 13.98
N LYS A 187 23.68 14.63 14.86
CA LYS A 187 23.55 15.56 15.97
C LYS A 187 24.73 15.46 16.96
N GLN A 188 25.19 14.25 17.27
CA GLN A 188 26.35 14.03 18.13
C GLN A 188 27.63 14.59 17.50
N ASN A 189 27.87 14.28 16.23
CA ASN A 189 29.05 14.78 15.52
C ASN A 189 29.07 16.31 15.46
N LEU A 190 27.92 16.92 15.19
CA LEU A 190 27.79 18.38 15.17
C LEU A 190 28.03 18.98 16.54
N PHE A 191 27.49 18.37 17.61
CA PHE A 191 27.73 18.80 18.98
C PHE A 191 29.22 18.76 19.34
N TRP A 192 29.92 17.68 19.02
CA TRP A 192 31.36 17.57 19.28
C TRP A 192 32.17 18.55 18.47
N ALA A 193 31.82 18.78 17.20
CA ALA A 193 32.49 19.78 16.35
C ALA A 193 32.37 21.20 16.93
N PHE A 194 31.17 21.58 17.37
CA PHE A 194 30.97 22.89 18.02
C PHE A 194 31.69 22.99 19.37
N SER A 195 31.60 21.95 20.18
CA SER A 195 32.26 21.93 21.50
C SER A 195 33.78 22.03 21.38
N TYR A 196 34.37 21.30 20.41
CA TYR A 196 35.79 21.39 20.13
C TYR A 196 36.21 22.83 19.75
N ASN A 197 35.48 23.45 18.82
CA ASN A 197 35.80 24.81 18.38
C ASN A 197 35.59 25.81 19.53
N LEU A 198 34.59 25.65 20.36
CA LEU A 198 34.34 26.52 21.51
C LEU A 198 35.47 26.49 22.55
N VAL A 199 36.16 25.36 22.67
CA VAL A 199 37.29 25.18 23.61
C VAL A 199 38.62 25.52 22.91
N ALA A 200 38.87 24.99 21.72
CA ALA A 200 40.14 25.10 21.04
C ALA A 200 40.49 26.54 20.57
N ILE A 201 39.46 27.28 20.11
CA ILE A 201 39.68 28.65 19.63
C ILE A 201 40.10 29.59 20.75
N PRO A 202 39.46 29.66 21.93
CA PRO A 202 39.94 30.46 23.05
C PRO A 202 41.38 30.08 23.54
N ILE A 203 41.64 28.75 23.67
CA ILE A 203 42.97 28.27 24.03
C ILE A 203 44.02 28.75 23.03
N ALA A 204 43.76 28.61 21.74
CA ALA A 204 44.70 29.06 20.69
C ALA A 204 44.89 30.59 20.72
N ILE A 205 43.89 31.38 21.10
CA ILE A 205 44.01 32.84 21.21
C ILE A 205 44.83 33.26 22.44
N THR A 206 44.65 32.50 23.57
CA THR A 206 45.41 32.80 24.80
C THR A 206 46.85 32.33 24.75
N GLY A 207 47.23 31.51 23.77
CA GLY A 207 48.60 31.03 23.60
C GLY A 207 49.07 29.98 24.59
N GLU A 208 48.15 29.26 25.22
CA GLU A 208 48.38 28.10 26.06
C GLU A 208 48.35 26.80 25.26
#